data_b23c8521824c242f4a107f501fceb457
#
_entry.id   b23c8521824c242f4a107f501fceb457
#
_cell.length_a   1.000
_cell.length_b   1.000
_cell.length_c   1.000
_cell.angle_alpha   90.00
_cell.angle_beta   90.00
_cell.angle_gamma   90.00
#
_symmetry.space_group_name_H-M   'P 1'
#
loop_
_entity.id
_entity.type
_entity.pdbx_description
1 polymer ?
#
loop_
_entity_poly.entity_id
_entity_poly.type
_entity_poly.pdbx_seq_one_letter_code
_entity_poly.pdbx_strand_id
1 'polypeptide(L)'
;AIGVMYLAKKYLIPSLAEKCSKVLEENVKPDNVFMTLEQAIKFDEKKLEEKCWDIVSTTTLECINSEAFCRVGSHVISALLKRKDLAVAEVELFKAVLKWVDSECARQGVTDIDKNRTARRRILDDSVYDIRFLDMSLEDFTRYVSFTGILTETEIISIFKKICGSDLADLKWKKQGQRQPATAVTFSRFEVSNVLNGEWNYSGKSDALTLTVNKAVLFHGVRLFGDLNGSQYKVKFEEKNENVTGSYSSERDKEGVWGYDVMLPKPISLKPNEELTIVATIQGPKSCYGHKGKSTVNVDGTVVTFQNTDYCSHRLSSNFTDKTNGQFYKIFLRNC
;
A
#
# COMPACT_ATOMS: atom_id res chain seq x y z
N ALA A 1 22.53 -15.56 -15.05
CA ALA A 1 23.35 -14.73 -14.12
C ALA A 1 23.42 -15.36 -12.71
N ILE A 2 22.31 -15.78 -12.08
CA ILE A 2 22.26 -16.33 -10.69
C ILE A 2 23.22 -17.54 -10.53
N GLY A 3 23.15 -18.55 -11.41
CA GLY A 3 24.03 -19.72 -11.31
C GLY A 3 25.52 -19.39 -11.50
N VAL A 4 25.84 -18.40 -12.35
CA VAL A 4 27.21 -17.93 -12.54
C VAL A 4 27.69 -17.17 -11.30
N MET A 5 26.83 -16.37 -10.69
CA MET A 5 27.14 -15.68 -9.42
C MET A 5 27.43 -16.67 -8.29
N TYR A 6 26.65 -17.74 -8.19
CA TYR A 6 26.91 -18.82 -7.24
C TYR A 6 28.34 -19.42 -7.44
N LEU A 7 28.69 -19.75 -8.69
CA LEU A 7 30.02 -20.31 -9.00
C LEU A 7 31.13 -19.30 -8.73
N ALA A 8 30.92 -18.02 -9.10
CA ALA A 8 31.90 -16.96 -8.83
C ALA A 8 32.18 -16.79 -7.35
N LYS A 9 31.15 -16.82 -6.50
CA LYS A 9 31.30 -16.78 -5.03
C LYS A 9 31.96 -18.05 -4.49
N LYS A 10 31.52 -19.23 -4.98
CA LYS A 10 32.08 -20.53 -4.55
C LYS A 10 33.59 -20.64 -4.83
N TYR A 11 34.01 -20.15 -5.99
CA TYR A 11 35.43 -20.24 -6.43
C TYR A 11 36.23 -18.95 -6.15
N LEU A 12 35.67 -18.03 -5.34
CA LEU A 12 36.33 -16.79 -4.91
C LEU A 12 36.86 -15.96 -6.09
N ILE A 13 36.01 -15.72 -7.12
CA ILE A 13 36.31 -14.88 -8.29
C ILE A 13 35.53 -13.55 -8.14
N PRO A 14 36.07 -12.54 -7.39
CA PRO A 14 35.32 -11.31 -7.05
C PRO A 14 34.89 -10.51 -8.28
N SER A 15 35.74 -10.38 -9.28
CA SER A 15 35.46 -9.62 -10.51
C SER A 15 34.30 -10.20 -11.32
N LEU A 16 34.12 -11.53 -11.29
CA LEU A 16 33.00 -12.20 -11.93
C LEU A 16 31.72 -12.06 -11.11
N ALA A 17 31.83 -12.15 -9.78
CA ALA A 17 30.70 -11.92 -8.87
C ALA A 17 30.13 -10.51 -9.02
N GLU A 18 30.99 -9.48 -9.06
CA GLU A 18 30.60 -8.08 -9.26
C GLU A 18 29.88 -7.86 -10.62
N LYS A 19 30.44 -8.44 -11.70
CA LYS A 19 29.78 -8.38 -13.01
C LYS A 19 28.41 -9.05 -13.01
N CYS A 20 28.28 -10.19 -12.33
CA CYS A 20 26.99 -10.89 -12.21
C CYS A 20 25.98 -10.07 -11.38
N SER A 21 26.42 -9.46 -10.27
CA SER A 21 25.58 -8.58 -9.46
C SER A 21 25.03 -7.42 -10.28
N LYS A 22 25.91 -6.75 -11.06
CA LYS A 22 25.51 -5.64 -11.92
C LYS A 22 24.49 -6.06 -13.01
N VAL A 23 24.72 -7.21 -13.66
CA VAL A 23 23.77 -7.74 -14.64
C VAL A 23 22.44 -8.09 -13.99
N LEU A 24 22.43 -8.63 -12.79
CA LEU A 24 21.21 -8.88 -12.02
C LEU A 24 20.50 -7.57 -11.68
N GLU A 25 21.22 -6.57 -11.14
CA GLU A 25 20.68 -5.24 -10.85
C GLU A 25 20.00 -4.57 -12.05
N GLU A 26 20.59 -4.69 -13.26
CA GLU A 26 20.05 -4.13 -14.50
C GLU A 26 18.81 -4.86 -15.00
N ASN A 27 18.59 -6.12 -14.61
CA ASN A 27 17.53 -6.99 -15.14
C ASN A 27 16.48 -7.40 -14.10
N VAL A 28 16.51 -6.83 -12.89
CA VAL A 28 15.46 -7.09 -11.89
C VAL A 28 14.14 -6.48 -12.36
N LYS A 29 13.08 -7.29 -12.31
CA LYS A 29 11.71 -6.94 -12.67
C LYS A 29 10.74 -7.54 -11.65
N PRO A 30 9.47 -7.08 -11.58
CA PRO A 30 8.50 -7.62 -10.65
C PRO A 30 8.31 -9.15 -10.72
N ASP A 31 8.43 -9.75 -11.89
CA ASP A 31 8.27 -11.19 -12.10
C ASP A 31 9.42 -12.05 -11.56
N ASN A 32 10.63 -11.49 -11.44
CA ASN A 32 11.82 -12.21 -10.99
C ASN A 32 12.41 -11.66 -9.67
N VAL A 33 11.85 -10.59 -9.12
CA VAL A 33 12.43 -9.85 -7.99
C VAL A 33 12.62 -10.73 -6.76
N PHE A 34 11.67 -11.59 -6.42
CA PHE A 34 11.77 -12.43 -5.23
C PHE A 34 12.82 -13.53 -5.35
N MET A 35 12.99 -14.12 -6.54
CA MET A 35 14.09 -15.07 -6.78
C MET A 35 15.43 -14.37 -6.68
N THR A 36 15.55 -13.15 -7.23
CA THR A 36 16.77 -12.36 -7.18
C THR A 36 17.06 -11.89 -5.74
N LEU A 37 16.05 -11.46 -5.00
CA LEU A 37 16.14 -11.06 -3.59
C LEU A 37 16.64 -12.19 -2.70
N GLU A 38 16.10 -13.40 -2.87
CA GLU A 38 16.54 -14.57 -2.11
C GLU A 38 18.02 -14.87 -2.32
N GLN A 39 18.50 -14.73 -3.56
CA GLN A 39 19.92 -14.89 -3.85
C GLN A 39 20.76 -13.73 -3.32
N ALA A 40 20.27 -12.49 -3.40
CA ALA A 40 20.95 -11.32 -2.86
C ALA A 40 21.15 -11.45 -1.35
N ILE A 41 20.14 -11.87 -0.60
CA ILE A 41 20.21 -12.16 0.83
C ILE A 41 21.22 -13.31 1.09
N LYS A 42 21.12 -14.41 0.35
CA LYS A 42 21.98 -15.59 0.52
C LYS A 42 23.46 -15.28 0.29
N PHE A 43 23.77 -14.36 -0.63
CA PHE A 43 25.16 -14.01 -0.97
C PHE A 43 25.63 -12.70 -0.36
N ASP A 44 24.83 -12.08 0.51
CA ASP A 44 25.11 -10.80 1.16
C ASP A 44 25.44 -9.67 0.16
N GLU A 45 24.68 -9.64 -0.95
CA GLU A 45 24.77 -8.62 -1.99
C GLU A 45 23.86 -7.43 -1.66
N LYS A 46 24.31 -6.55 -0.77
CA LYS A 46 23.49 -5.47 -0.17
C LYS A 46 22.87 -4.54 -1.22
N LYS A 47 23.63 -4.11 -2.25
CA LYS A 47 23.12 -3.23 -3.31
C LYS A 47 22.00 -3.88 -4.12
N LEU A 48 22.18 -5.16 -4.46
CA LEU A 48 21.16 -5.91 -5.17
C LEU A 48 19.93 -6.16 -4.30
N GLU A 49 20.14 -6.43 -3.00
CA GLU A 49 19.06 -6.56 -2.02
C GLU A 49 18.23 -5.28 -1.90
N GLU A 50 18.89 -4.12 -1.72
CA GLU A 50 18.24 -2.81 -1.67
C GLU A 50 17.43 -2.54 -2.94
N LYS A 51 18.00 -2.78 -4.11
CA LYS A 51 17.29 -2.59 -5.38
C LYS A 51 16.08 -3.51 -5.53
N CYS A 52 16.18 -4.76 -5.10
CA CYS A 52 15.04 -5.67 -5.09
C CYS A 52 13.93 -5.16 -4.18
N TRP A 53 14.29 -4.71 -2.97
CA TRP A 53 13.30 -4.15 -2.04
C TRP A 53 12.67 -2.85 -2.55
N ASP A 54 13.39 -2.03 -3.28
CA ASP A 54 12.85 -0.84 -3.94
C ASP A 54 11.77 -1.19 -4.95
N ILE A 55 12.01 -2.20 -5.78
CA ILE A 55 11.01 -2.69 -6.74
C ILE A 55 9.80 -3.28 -6.00
N VAL A 56 10.05 -4.12 -4.99
CA VAL A 56 8.96 -4.70 -4.18
C VAL A 56 8.12 -3.62 -3.51
N SER A 57 8.73 -2.57 -2.96
CA SER A 57 8.00 -1.51 -2.28
C SER A 57 7.14 -0.66 -3.21
N THR A 58 7.55 -0.52 -4.48
CA THR A 58 6.85 0.33 -5.46
C THR A 58 5.84 -0.41 -6.31
N THR A 59 6.11 -1.66 -6.64
CA THR A 59 5.26 -2.51 -7.50
C THR A 59 4.83 -3.77 -6.76
N THR A 60 4.52 -3.63 -5.47
CA THR A 60 4.24 -4.76 -4.56
C THR A 60 3.22 -5.73 -5.15
N LEU A 61 2.10 -5.21 -5.67
CA LEU A 61 1.02 -6.06 -6.18
C LEU A 61 1.47 -6.92 -7.37
N GLU A 62 2.26 -6.38 -8.28
CA GLU A 62 2.83 -7.15 -9.41
C GLU A 62 3.79 -8.23 -8.90
N CYS A 63 4.66 -7.86 -7.95
CA CYS A 63 5.65 -8.76 -7.37
C CYS A 63 5.00 -9.96 -6.67
N ILE A 64 4.03 -9.73 -5.77
CA ILE A 64 3.38 -10.79 -5.00
C ILE A 64 2.45 -11.67 -5.82
N ASN A 65 1.99 -11.21 -6.99
CA ASN A 65 1.20 -11.99 -7.93
C ASN A 65 2.06 -12.81 -8.91
N SER A 66 3.39 -12.65 -8.89
CA SER A 66 4.28 -13.44 -9.75
C SER A 66 4.32 -14.92 -9.32
N GLU A 67 4.58 -15.82 -10.26
CA GLU A 67 4.80 -17.23 -9.94
C GLU A 67 6.01 -17.45 -9.03
N ALA A 68 7.02 -16.59 -9.16
CA ALA A 68 8.24 -16.63 -8.36
C ALA A 68 7.94 -16.44 -6.87
N PHE A 69 6.93 -15.64 -6.51
CA PHE A 69 6.53 -15.42 -5.12
C PHE A 69 6.17 -16.69 -4.37
N CYS A 70 5.46 -17.63 -5.03
CA CYS A 70 5.07 -18.90 -4.40
C CYS A 70 6.24 -19.86 -4.16
N ARG A 71 7.45 -19.56 -4.65
CA ARG A 71 8.62 -20.45 -4.59
C ARG A 71 9.68 -20.00 -3.59
N VAL A 72 9.58 -18.80 -3.03
CA VAL A 72 10.57 -18.26 -2.07
C VAL A 72 10.50 -18.94 -0.71
N GLY A 73 11.60 -18.90 0.02
CA GLY A 73 11.67 -19.42 1.38
C GLY A 73 10.92 -18.55 2.39
N SER A 74 10.56 -19.16 3.53
CA SER A 74 9.82 -18.51 4.62
C SER A 74 10.50 -17.25 5.17
N HIS A 75 11.83 -17.19 5.14
CA HIS A 75 12.61 -16.01 5.58
C HIS A 75 12.32 -14.77 4.73
N VAL A 76 12.08 -14.93 3.41
CA VAL A 76 11.70 -13.82 2.52
C VAL A 76 10.28 -13.34 2.84
N ILE A 77 9.34 -14.27 3.09
CA ILE A 77 7.98 -13.95 3.50
C ILE A 77 7.97 -13.20 4.84
N SER A 78 8.74 -13.68 5.83
CA SER A 78 8.87 -12.99 7.12
C SER A 78 9.45 -11.59 6.97
N ALA A 79 10.48 -11.43 6.14
CA ALA A 79 11.06 -10.12 5.85
C ALA A 79 10.04 -9.18 5.17
N LEU A 80 9.28 -9.70 4.20
CA LEU A 80 8.23 -8.95 3.50
C LEU A 80 7.13 -8.46 4.46
N LEU A 81 6.62 -9.35 5.33
CA LEU A 81 5.54 -9.01 6.26
C LEU A 81 5.95 -7.96 7.30
N LYS A 82 7.22 -7.90 7.68
CA LYS A 82 7.76 -6.88 8.59
C LYS A 82 7.89 -5.49 7.97
N ARG A 83 7.91 -5.39 6.64
CA ARG A 83 8.04 -4.09 5.96
C ARG A 83 6.82 -3.22 6.17
N LYS A 84 7.05 -1.91 6.28
CA LYS A 84 6.01 -0.89 6.41
C LYS A 84 5.76 -0.16 5.09
N ASP A 85 6.68 -0.30 4.16
CA ASP A 85 6.84 0.46 2.93
C ASP A 85 6.34 -0.29 1.67
N LEU A 86 5.25 -1.02 1.77
CA LEU A 86 4.67 -1.75 0.65
C LEU A 86 3.48 -1.00 0.05
N ALA A 87 3.46 -0.84 -1.28
CA ALA A 87 2.36 -0.23 -2.03
C ALA A 87 1.25 -1.26 -2.31
N VAL A 88 0.58 -1.76 -1.27
CA VAL A 88 -0.45 -2.80 -1.40
C VAL A 88 -1.44 -2.75 -0.24
N ALA A 89 -2.71 -3.01 -0.52
CA ALA A 89 -3.71 -3.25 0.51
C ALA A 89 -3.40 -4.54 1.29
N GLU A 90 -3.60 -4.53 2.61
CA GLU A 90 -3.27 -5.68 3.45
C GLU A 90 -4.02 -6.95 3.05
N VAL A 91 -5.25 -6.84 2.56
CA VAL A 91 -6.03 -7.98 2.08
C VAL A 91 -5.40 -8.63 0.84
N GLU A 92 -4.83 -7.86 -0.07
CA GLU A 92 -4.15 -8.40 -1.26
C GLU A 92 -2.83 -9.07 -0.88
N LEU A 93 -2.07 -8.47 0.04
CA LEU A 93 -0.88 -9.09 0.60
C LEU A 93 -1.23 -10.41 1.30
N PHE A 94 -2.29 -10.43 2.10
CA PHE A 94 -2.76 -11.65 2.77
C PHE A 94 -3.14 -12.75 1.78
N LYS A 95 -3.88 -12.43 0.71
CA LYS A 95 -4.25 -13.42 -0.33
C LYS A 95 -3.01 -14.04 -0.99
N ALA A 96 -2.01 -13.22 -1.30
CA ALA A 96 -0.76 -13.71 -1.88
C ALA A 96 0.01 -14.59 -0.89
N VAL A 97 0.09 -14.19 0.38
CA VAL A 97 0.72 -15.00 1.44
C VAL A 97 -0.03 -16.31 1.65
N LEU A 98 -1.37 -16.32 1.62
CA LEU A 98 -2.16 -17.55 1.71
C LEU A 98 -1.84 -18.50 0.56
N LYS A 99 -1.74 -18.01 -0.67
CA LYS A 99 -1.35 -18.80 -1.85
C LYS A 99 0.07 -19.38 -1.69
N TRP A 100 1.01 -18.60 -1.15
CA TRP A 100 2.35 -19.09 -0.83
C TRP A 100 2.31 -20.19 0.23
N VAL A 101 1.54 -19.99 1.33
CA VAL A 101 1.36 -20.98 2.39
C VAL A 101 0.82 -22.30 1.83
N ASP A 102 -0.20 -22.24 0.96
CA ASP A 102 -0.78 -23.44 0.34
C ASP A 102 0.24 -24.16 -0.56
N SER A 103 1.06 -23.39 -1.30
CA SER A 103 2.16 -23.95 -2.09
C SER A 103 3.23 -24.60 -1.22
N GLU A 104 3.53 -24.02 -0.05
CA GLU A 104 4.47 -24.59 0.92
C GLU A 104 3.91 -25.85 1.60
N CYS A 105 2.61 -25.85 1.96
CA CYS A 105 1.92 -27.06 2.43
C CYS A 105 2.08 -28.22 1.43
N ALA A 106 1.86 -27.94 0.14
CA ALA A 106 2.02 -28.93 -0.92
C ALA A 106 3.46 -29.45 -1.03
N ARG A 107 4.46 -28.56 -0.93
CA ARG A 107 5.89 -28.96 -0.92
C ARG A 107 6.25 -29.84 0.28
N GLN A 108 5.60 -29.64 1.42
CA GLN A 108 5.80 -30.45 2.62
C GLN A 108 4.93 -31.71 2.66
N GLY A 109 4.19 -32.03 1.57
CA GLY A 109 3.37 -33.21 1.45
C GLY A 109 2.05 -33.17 2.23
N VAL A 110 1.58 -31.98 2.60
CA VAL A 110 0.27 -31.79 3.23
C VAL A 110 -0.79 -31.79 2.12
N THR A 111 -1.46 -32.93 1.91
CA THR A 111 -2.41 -33.11 0.80
C THR A 111 -3.85 -32.73 1.12
N ASP A 112 -4.22 -32.65 2.40
CA ASP A 112 -5.58 -32.29 2.83
C ASP A 112 -5.53 -31.12 3.82
N ILE A 113 -5.44 -29.92 3.25
CA ILE A 113 -5.32 -28.68 4.01
C ILE A 113 -6.59 -28.40 4.81
N ASP A 114 -7.76 -28.78 4.28
CA ASP A 114 -9.04 -28.53 4.95
C ASP A 114 -9.23 -29.39 6.19
N LYS A 115 -8.69 -30.60 6.20
CA LYS A 115 -8.66 -31.47 7.40
C LYS A 115 -7.56 -31.09 8.37
N ASN A 116 -6.46 -30.49 7.87
CA ASN A 116 -5.33 -30.06 8.71
C ASN A 116 -5.29 -28.53 8.86
N ARG A 117 -6.31 -27.98 9.49
CA ARG A 117 -6.44 -26.51 9.71
C ARG A 117 -5.22 -25.85 10.39
N THR A 118 -4.43 -26.63 11.14
CA THR A 118 -3.23 -26.13 11.82
C THR A 118 -1.99 -26.05 10.91
N ALA A 119 -2.01 -26.69 9.74
CA ALA A 119 -0.85 -26.74 8.85
C ALA A 119 -0.45 -25.34 8.34
N ARG A 120 -1.42 -24.54 7.91
CA ARG A 120 -1.19 -23.16 7.47
C ARG A 120 -0.57 -22.30 8.57
N ARG A 121 -1.10 -22.42 9.79
CA ARG A 121 -0.58 -21.69 10.96
C ARG A 121 0.86 -22.08 11.25
N ARG A 122 1.18 -23.38 11.23
CA ARG A 122 2.53 -23.89 11.47
C ARG A 122 3.54 -23.39 10.45
N ILE A 123 3.15 -23.23 9.18
CA ILE A 123 4.03 -22.71 8.12
C ILE A 123 4.31 -21.23 8.31
N LEU A 124 3.32 -20.44 8.69
CA LEU A 124 3.50 -19.02 8.97
C LEU A 124 4.23 -18.76 10.28
N ASP A 125 4.05 -19.67 11.25
CA ASP A 125 4.62 -19.54 12.59
C ASP A 125 4.41 -18.12 13.18
N ASP A 126 5.45 -17.50 13.74
CA ASP A 126 5.39 -16.14 14.29
C ASP A 126 5.12 -15.06 13.24
N SER A 127 5.41 -15.30 11.97
CA SER A 127 5.13 -14.35 10.88
C SER A 127 3.65 -13.99 10.74
N VAL A 128 2.74 -14.79 11.28
CA VAL A 128 1.31 -14.48 11.32
C VAL A 128 1.01 -13.19 12.10
N TYR A 129 1.84 -12.84 13.09
CA TYR A 129 1.68 -11.63 13.90
C TYR A 129 2.13 -10.36 13.19
N ASP A 130 2.87 -10.50 12.07
CA ASP A 130 3.26 -9.39 11.19
C ASP A 130 2.18 -9.06 10.14
N ILE A 131 1.13 -9.89 10.01
CA ILE A 131 -0.03 -9.59 9.16
C ILE A 131 -0.93 -8.62 9.90
N ARG A 132 -1.29 -7.52 9.25
CA ARG A 132 -2.03 -6.40 9.86
C ARG A 132 -3.54 -6.58 9.77
N PHE A 133 -4.08 -7.64 10.36
CA PHE A 133 -5.52 -7.94 10.32
C PHE A 133 -6.40 -6.80 10.82
N LEU A 134 -5.92 -5.99 11.77
CA LEU A 134 -6.66 -4.84 12.31
C LEU A 134 -6.71 -3.63 11.37
N ASP A 135 -5.93 -3.65 10.29
CA ASP A 135 -5.90 -2.61 9.27
C ASP A 135 -6.72 -3.01 8.02
N MET A 136 -7.34 -4.20 8.05
CA MET A 136 -8.31 -4.64 7.03
C MET A 136 -9.72 -4.10 7.34
N SER A 137 -10.55 -3.98 6.30
CA SER A 137 -11.97 -3.76 6.51
C SER A 137 -12.63 -4.98 7.14
N LEU A 138 -13.75 -4.77 7.85
CA LEU A 138 -14.52 -5.87 8.43
C LEU A 138 -14.99 -6.85 7.35
N GLU A 139 -15.39 -6.35 6.20
CA GLU A 139 -15.81 -7.14 5.06
C GLU A 139 -14.67 -8.01 4.54
N ASP A 140 -13.47 -7.45 4.33
CA ASP A 140 -12.30 -8.18 3.85
C ASP A 140 -11.86 -9.24 4.85
N PHE A 141 -11.81 -8.89 6.14
CA PHE A 141 -11.45 -9.85 7.19
C PHE A 141 -12.43 -11.03 7.23
N THR A 142 -13.73 -10.74 7.19
CA THR A 142 -14.77 -11.79 7.21
C THR A 142 -14.70 -12.66 5.96
N ARG A 143 -14.55 -12.05 4.78
CA ARG A 143 -14.61 -12.75 3.49
C ARG A 143 -13.35 -13.57 3.20
N TYR A 144 -12.16 -13.06 3.56
CA TYR A 144 -10.89 -13.63 3.09
C TYR A 144 -10.05 -14.27 4.20
N VAL A 145 -10.26 -13.91 5.47
CA VAL A 145 -9.40 -14.38 6.58
C VAL A 145 -10.07 -15.45 7.45
N SER A 146 -11.30 -15.20 7.91
CA SER A 146 -11.95 -15.96 8.98
C SER A 146 -12.08 -17.46 8.72
N PHE A 147 -12.14 -17.88 7.46
CA PHE A 147 -12.35 -19.30 7.08
C PHE A 147 -11.06 -20.02 6.68
N THR A 148 -9.92 -19.36 6.69
CA THR A 148 -8.67 -19.93 6.16
C THR A 148 -7.98 -20.94 7.08
N GLY A 149 -8.35 -20.96 8.36
CA GLY A 149 -7.70 -21.82 9.38
C GLY A 149 -6.32 -21.30 9.83
N ILE A 150 -5.89 -20.11 9.40
CA ILE A 150 -4.64 -19.47 9.86
C ILE A 150 -4.80 -18.98 11.30
N LEU A 151 -5.98 -18.49 11.65
CA LEU A 151 -6.33 -18.01 12.99
C LEU A 151 -7.19 -19.04 13.73
N THR A 152 -7.03 -19.10 15.03
CA THR A 152 -7.94 -19.85 15.91
C THR A 152 -9.27 -19.11 16.05
N GLU A 153 -10.34 -19.80 16.44
CA GLU A 153 -11.65 -19.19 16.64
C GLU A 153 -11.61 -18.05 17.67
N THR A 154 -10.83 -18.23 18.73
CA THR A 154 -10.64 -17.19 19.75
C THR A 154 -9.95 -15.95 19.19
N GLU A 155 -8.92 -16.12 18.34
CA GLU A 155 -8.23 -15.01 17.67
C GLU A 155 -9.15 -14.30 16.69
N ILE A 156 -9.95 -15.03 15.90
CA ILE A 156 -10.93 -14.46 14.97
C ILE A 156 -11.93 -13.58 15.72
N ILE A 157 -12.52 -14.10 16.82
CA ILE A 157 -13.48 -13.34 17.62
C ILE A 157 -12.84 -12.10 18.24
N SER A 158 -11.61 -12.20 18.72
CA SER A 158 -10.90 -11.09 19.34
C SER A 158 -10.54 -10.00 18.33
N ILE A 159 -10.03 -10.38 17.14
CA ILE A 159 -9.74 -9.44 16.05
C ILE A 159 -11.03 -8.78 15.56
N PHE A 160 -12.11 -9.56 15.37
CA PHE A 160 -13.41 -9.04 14.96
C PHE A 160 -13.93 -7.98 15.94
N LYS A 161 -13.93 -8.28 17.26
CA LYS A 161 -14.34 -7.31 18.30
C LYS A 161 -13.48 -6.04 18.24
N LYS A 162 -12.17 -6.17 18.02
CA LYS A 162 -11.27 -5.01 17.94
C LYS A 162 -11.52 -4.16 16.70
N ILE A 163 -11.78 -4.77 15.54
CA ILE A 163 -12.18 -4.05 14.32
C ILE A 163 -13.50 -3.31 14.54
N CYS A 164 -14.46 -3.90 15.29
CA CYS A 164 -15.74 -3.28 15.65
C CYS A 164 -15.64 -2.22 16.76
N GLY A 165 -14.43 -1.88 17.22
CA GLY A 165 -14.21 -0.79 18.19
C GLY A 165 -14.19 -1.21 19.67
N SER A 166 -14.22 -2.52 19.99
CA SER A 166 -14.06 -2.99 21.36
C SER A 166 -12.62 -2.83 21.83
N ASP A 167 -12.45 -2.38 23.08
CA ASP A 167 -11.12 -2.30 23.67
C ASP A 167 -10.74 -3.64 24.32
N LEU A 168 -9.75 -4.32 23.73
CA LEU A 168 -9.21 -5.60 24.20
C LEU A 168 -7.72 -5.41 24.50
N ALA A 169 -7.35 -5.51 25.78
CA ALA A 169 -6.00 -5.25 26.24
C ALA A 169 -4.96 -6.28 25.80
N ASP A 170 -5.35 -7.55 25.62
CA ASP A 170 -4.40 -8.68 25.46
C ASP A 170 -4.28 -9.22 24.03
N LEU A 171 -4.67 -8.44 23.01
CA LEU A 171 -4.54 -8.88 21.63
C LEU A 171 -3.09 -8.72 21.16
N LYS A 172 -2.49 -9.78 20.60
CA LYS A 172 -1.13 -9.76 20.07
C LYS A 172 -0.98 -8.82 18.86
N TRP A 173 -2.02 -8.69 18.04
CA TRP A 173 -2.03 -7.75 16.93
C TRP A 173 -2.30 -6.33 17.39
N LYS A 174 -1.54 -5.39 16.82
CA LYS A 174 -1.73 -3.95 17.05
C LYS A 174 -2.09 -3.29 15.73
N LYS A 175 -2.95 -2.27 15.78
CA LYS A 175 -3.23 -1.43 14.62
C LYS A 175 -1.96 -0.66 14.26
N GLN A 176 -1.49 -0.76 13.03
CA GLN A 176 -0.24 -0.17 12.56
C GLN A 176 -0.46 0.88 11.45
N GLY A 177 -1.68 0.94 10.92
CA GLY A 177 -2.03 1.71 9.73
C GLY A 177 -1.63 1.02 8.43
N GLN A 178 -2.11 1.56 7.32
CA GLN A 178 -1.80 1.01 6.00
C GLN A 178 -0.31 1.05 5.71
N ARG A 179 0.18 0.07 4.96
CA ARG A 179 1.56 0.08 4.47
C ARG A 179 1.70 1.20 3.44
N GLN A 180 2.77 1.96 3.55
CA GLN A 180 3.06 3.07 2.63
C GLN A 180 4.50 2.94 2.13
N PRO A 181 4.77 3.19 0.84
CA PRO A 181 6.13 3.16 0.32
C PRO A 181 7.06 4.07 1.13
N ALA A 182 8.22 3.56 1.55
CA ALA A 182 9.17 4.27 2.43
C ALA A 182 9.69 5.60 1.85
N THR A 183 9.59 5.75 0.55
CA THR A 183 10.07 6.92 -0.20
C THR A 183 8.95 7.79 -0.75
N ALA A 184 7.68 7.52 -0.37
CA ALA A 184 6.60 8.41 -0.71
C ALA A 184 6.73 9.70 0.09
N VAL A 185 7.04 10.78 -0.59
CA VAL A 185 7.05 12.12 -0.02
C VAL A 185 5.61 12.61 0.03
N THR A 186 5.24 13.16 1.17
CA THR A 186 3.89 13.66 1.41
C THR A 186 3.82 15.15 1.12
N PHE A 187 2.93 15.53 0.22
CA PHE A 187 2.66 16.91 -0.15
C PHE A 187 1.34 17.37 0.45
N SER A 188 1.40 18.12 1.56
CA SER A 188 0.19 18.67 2.20
C SER A 188 -0.24 19.97 1.53
N ARG A 189 -1.46 19.98 0.99
CA ARG A 189 -2.04 21.19 0.37
C ARG A 189 -2.48 22.25 1.37
N PHE A 190 -2.88 21.82 2.56
CA PHE A 190 -3.45 22.66 3.58
C PHE A 190 -2.57 22.68 4.84
N GLU A 191 -2.51 23.81 5.49
CA GLU A 191 -2.01 23.89 6.86
C GLU A 191 -3.08 23.37 7.84
N VAL A 192 -2.64 22.78 8.94
CA VAL A 192 -3.57 22.22 9.94
C VAL A 192 -4.56 23.26 10.46
N SER A 193 -4.10 24.52 10.60
CA SER A 193 -4.94 25.66 11.00
C SER A 193 -6.06 26.03 10.00
N ASN A 194 -5.94 25.55 8.76
CA ASN A 194 -6.89 25.78 7.68
C ASN A 194 -7.79 24.57 7.43
N VAL A 195 -7.86 23.63 8.37
CA VAL A 195 -8.78 22.50 8.32
C VAL A 195 -10.06 22.85 9.09
N LEU A 196 -11.18 22.80 8.41
CA LEU A 196 -12.51 23.08 8.99
C LEU A 196 -13.26 21.76 9.24
N ASN A 197 -13.99 21.71 10.36
CA ASN A 197 -14.63 20.48 10.82
C ASN A 197 -16.09 20.39 10.34
N GLY A 198 -16.43 19.22 9.78
CA GLY A 198 -17.81 18.69 9.80
C GLY A 198 -18.83 19.29 8.82
N GLU A 199 -18.42 20.07 7.80
CA GLU A 199 -19.37 20.74 6.91
C GLU A 199 -19.37 20.23 5.44
N TRP A 200 -18.36 19.47 5.02
CA TRP A 200 -18.30 18.97 3.65
C TRP A 200 -19.29 17.82 3.43
N ASN A 201 -20.21 18.01 2.50
CA ASN A 201 -21.31 17.08 2.26
C ASN A 201 -21.14 16.34 0.93
N TYR A 202 -21.31 15.03 0.97
CA TYR A 202 -21.20 14.14 -0.18
C TYR A 202 -22.57 13.83 -0.80
N SER A 203 -23.11 14.71 -1.56
CA SER A 203 -24.44 14.55 -2.20
C SER A 203 -24.42 13.71 -3.48
N GLY A 204 -23.55 12.69 -3.56
CA GLY A 204 -23.35 11.86 -4.74
C GLY A 204 -22.53 12.52 -5.85
N LYS A 205 -21.90 13.66 -5.54
CA LYS A 205 -21.02 14.40 -6.45
C LYS A 205 -19.57 14.00 -6.24
N SER A 206 -18.76 14.21 -7.26
CA SER A 206 -17.34 13.89 -7.21
C SER A 206 -16.50 15.11 -6.83
N ASP A 207 -15.49 14.91 -6.01
CA ASP A 207 -14.40 15.85 -5.78
C ASP A 207 -13.31 15.61 -6.83
N ALA A 208 -12.83 16.64 -7.50
CA ALA A 208 -11.82 16.51 -8.55
C ALA A 208 -10.78 17.62 -8.48
N LEU A 209 -9.53 17.25 -8.82
CA LEU A 209 -8.40 18.16 -8.80
C LEU A 209 -7.37 17.75 -9.86
N THR A 210 -6.79 18.72 -10.56
CA THR A 210 -5.66 18.47 -11.45
C THR A 210 -4.36 18.89 -10.79
N LEU A 211 -3.31 18.10 -11.01
CA LEU A 211 -1.96 18.44 -10.54
C LEU A 211 -0.92 18.20 -11.64
N THR A 212 0.18 18.94 -11.55
CA THR A 212 1.40 18.77 -12.35
C THR A 212 2.61 18.72 -11.44
N VAL A 213 3.71 18.13 -11.93
CA VAL A 213 4.97 18.00 -11.20
C VAL A 213 6.13 18.53 -12.03
N ASN A 214 7.16 19.08 -11.38
CA ASN A 214 8.35 19.60 -12.08
C ASN A 214 9.41 18.53 -12.38
N LYS A 215 9.29 17.33 -11.77
CA LYS A 215 10.20 16.20 -11.94
C LYS A 215 9.41 14.93 -12.21
N ALA A 216 10.07 13.91 -12.78
CA ALA A 216 9.48 12.58 -12.90
C ALA A 216 9.22 11.98 -11.52
N VAL A 217 7.99 11.55 -11.26
CA VAL A 217 7.55 10.97 -10.00
C VAL A 217 6.61 9.79 -10.20
N LEU A 218 6.48 8.97 -9.19
CA LEU A 218 5.44 7.97 -9.07
C LEU A 218 4.35 8.50 -8.12
N PHE A 219 3.12 8.59 -8.62
CA PHE A 219 1.95 8.94 -7.81
C PHE A 219 1.37 7.68 -7.18
N HIS A 220 1.34 7.63 -5.85
CA HIS A 220 0.92 6.47 -5.08
C HIS A 220 -0.52 6.55 -4.58
N GLY A 221 -1.08 7.74 -4.45
CA GLY A 221 -2.41 7.94 -3.91
C GLY A 221 -2.59 9.27 -3.20
N VAL A 222 -3.65 9.35 -2.42
CA VAL A 222 -4.05 10.58 -1.72
C VAL A 222 -4.53 10.29 -0.30
N ARG A 223 -4.44 11.29 0.58
CA ARG A 223 -5.20 11.33 1.82
C ARG A 223 -6.40 12.25 1.64
N LEU A 224 -7.58 11.72 1.89
CA LEU A 224 -8.83 12.46 1.90
C LEU A 224 -9.22 12.82 3.35
N PHE A 225 -9.95 13.92 3.52
CA PHE A 225 -10.48 14.27 4.83
C PHE A 225 -11.60 13.31 5.25
N GLY A 226 -11.66 13.02 6.55
CA GLY A 226 -12.72 12.28 7.21
C GLY A 226 -13.39 13.10 8.30
N ASP A 227 -14.23 12.47 9.12
CA ASP A 227 -14.87 13.09 10.27
C ASP A 227 -14.10 12.81 11.57
N LEU A 228 -14.53 13.46 12.65
CA LEU A 228 -13.91 13.36 13.99
C LEU A 228 -14.32 12.07 14.75
N ASN A 229 -15.26 11.30 14.20
CA ASN A 229 -15.88 10.16 14.88
C ASN A 229 -15.32 8.81 14.42
N GLY A 230 -14.37 8.81 13.49
CA GLY A 230 -13.81 7.56 12.94
C GLY A 230 -14.77 6.84 11.99
N SER A 231 -15.71 7.54 11.39
CA SER A 231 -16.74 6.95 10.51
C SER A 231 -16.14 6.32 9.27
N GLN A 232 -16.91 5.40 8.67
CA GLN A 232 -16.52 4.75 7.42
C GLN A 232 -17.01 5.53 6.20
N TYR A 233 -16.16 5.53 5.18
CA TYR A 233 -16.39 6.14 3.88
C TYR A 233 -16.21 5.11 2.78
N LYS A 234 -17.18 5.04 1.85
CA LYS A 234 -17.02 4.31 0.59
C LYS A 234 -16.50 5.28 -0.45
N VAL A 235 -15.37 4.93 -1.07
CA VAL A 235 -14.72 5.80 -2.05
C VAL A 235 -14.55 5.04 -3.34
N LYS A 236 -14.96 5.68 -4.45
CA LYS A 236 -14.53 5.34 -5.79
C LYS A 236 -13.54 6.41 -6.21
N PHE A 237 -12.28 6.03 -6.28
CA PHE A 237 -11.20 6.89 -6.74
C PHE A 237 -10.88 6.55 -8.19
N GLU A 238 -10.85 7.56 -9.04
CA GLU A 238 -10.68 7.42 -10.48
C GLU A 238 -9.54 8.30 -10.97
N GLU A 239 -8.71 7.73 -11.79
CA GLU A 239 -7.73 8.38 -12.61
C GLU A 239 -7.85 7.79 -14.01
N LYS A 240 -7.38 8.50 -15.03
CA LYS A 240 -7.56 8.24 -16.47
C LYS A 240 -7.65 6.76 -16.90
N ASN A 241 -6.91 5.87 -16.22
CA ASN A 241 -6.80 4.45 -16.57
C ASN A 241 -6.94 3.50 -15.36
N GLU A 242 -7.03 4.02 -14.13
CA GLU A 242 -7.06 3.22 -12.91
C GLU A 242 -8.26 3.62 -12.05
N ASN A 243 -8.97 2.62 -11.55
CA ASN A 243 -10.10 2.81 -10.64
C ASN A 243 -9.89 1.99 -9.39
N VAL A 244 -10.01 2.63 -8.23
CA VAL A 244 -9.96 1.97 -6.92
C VAL A 244 -11.26 2.22 -6.20
N THR A 245 -11.92 1.15 -5.77
CA THR A 245 -13.11 1.25 -4.93
C THR A 245 -12.84 0.54 -3.61
N GLY A 246 -13.10 1.22 -2.49
CA GLY A 246 -12.85 0.68 -1.17
C GLY A 246 -13.68 1.34 -0.07
N SER A 247 -13.64 0.75 1.11
CA SER A 247 -14.20 1.31 2.34
C SER A 247 -13.05 1.67 3.28
N TYR A 248 -13.07 2.89 3.79
CA TYR A 248 -11.98 3.48 4.58
C TYR A 248 -12.56 4.07 5.87
N SER A 249 -11.87 3.89 6.98
CA SER A 249 -12.24 4.52 8.26
C SER A 249 -11.47 5.81 8.45
N SER A 250 -12.13 6.86 8.92
CA SER A 250 -11.47 8.11 9.30
C SER A 250 -10.56 7.90 10.51
N GLU A 251 -9.31 8.34 10.39
CA GLU A 251 -8.29 8.20 11.44
C GLU A 251 -7.45 9.47 11.56
N ARG A 252 -7.00 9.76 12.79
CA ARG A 252 -6.06 10.86 13.02
C ARG A 252 -4.68 10.53 12.50
N ASP A 253 -4.10 11.43 11.72
CA ASP A 253 -2.70 11.34 11.36
C ASP A 253 -1.76 11.92 12.45
N LYS A 254 -0.45 11.92 12.17
CA LYS A 254 0.58 12.43 13.09
C LYS A 254 0.45 13.94 13.35
N GLU A 255 -0.18 14.68 12.46
CA GLU A 255 -0.42 16.11 12.56
C GLU A 255 -1.76 16.40 13.28
N GLY A 256 -2.51 15.36 13.64
CA GLY A 256 -3.79 15.46 14.34
C GLY A 256 -4.99 15.66 13.42
N VAL A 257 -4.82 15.55 12.09
CA VAL A 257 -5.87 15.74 11.10
C VAL A 257 -6.59 14.43 10.80
N TRP A 258 -7.91 14.47 10.82
CA TRP A 258 -8.76 13.33 10.54
C TRP A 258 -8.92 13.10 9.04
N GLY A 259 -8.74 11.85 8.63
CA GLY A 259 -8.82 11.45 7.22
C GLY A 259 -8.48 9.99 7.01
N TYR A 260 -8.36 9.60 5.76
CA TYR A 260 -8.02 8.24 5.36
C TYR A 260 -7.22 8.22 4.07
N ASP A 261 -6.34 7.24 3.93
CA ASP A 261 -5.43 7.11 2.79
C ASP A 261 -6.06 6.20 1.73
N VAL A 262 -6.18 6.72 0.51
CA VAL A 262 -6.60 5.97 -0.68
C VAL A 262 -5.36 5.75 -1.53
N MET A 263 -4.81 4.53 -1.44
CA MET A 263 -3.60 4.15 -2.15
C MET A 263 -3.95 3.41 -3.43
N LEU A 264 -3.22 3.71 -4.50
CA LEU A 264 -3.35 2.97 -5.76
C LEU A 264 -2.65 1.61 -5.65
N PRO A 265 -3.25 0.53 -6.17
CA PRO A 265 -2.60 -0.78 -6.23
C PRO A 265 -1.32 -0.75 -7.06
N LYS A 266 -1.31 0.09 -8.11
CA LYS A 266 -0.16 0.36 -8.96
C LYS A 266 0.09 1.86 -9.02
N PRO A 267 1.33 2.34 -8.71
CA PRO A 267 1.67 3.74 -8.84
C PRO A 267 1.61 4.22 -10.30
N ILE A 268 1.20 5.47 -10.48
CA ILE A 268 1.15 6.12 -11.79
C ILE A 268 2.43 6.90 -12.02
N SER A 269 3.13 6.62 -13.12
CA SER A 269 4.31 7.38 -13.52
C SER A 269 3.89 8.70 -14.16
N LEU A 270 4.37 9.82 -13.60
CA LEU A 270 4.15 11.16 -14.13
C LEU A 270 5.46 11.74 -14.62
N LYS A 271 5.46 12.23 -15.85
CA LYS A 271 6.56 13.01 -16.41
C LYS A 271 6.49 14.46 -15.93
N PRO A 272 7.62 15.21 -15.99
CA PRO A 272 7.60 16.64 -15.72
C PRO A 272 6.54 17.36 -16.57
N ASN A 273 5.71 18.20 -15.93
CA ASN A 273 4.63 18.98 -16.53
C ASN A 273 3.47 18.15 -17.15
N GLU A 274 3.44 16.84 -16.93
CA GLU A 274 2.29 16.01 -17.28
C GLU A 274 1.15 16.29 -16.30
N GLU A 275 -0.07 16.47 -16.83
CA GLU A 275 -1.26 16.71 -16.02
C GLU A 275 -1.87 15.37 -15.56
N LEU A 276 -2.09 15.27 -14.25
CA LEU A 276 -2.86 14.21 -13.63
C LEU A 276 -4.13 14.79 -13.04
N THR A 277 -5.29 14.33 -13.52
CA THR A 277 -6.59 14.65 -12.93
C THR A 277 -7.04 13.49 -12.06
N ILE A 278 -7.21 13.75 -10.77
CA ILE A 278 -7.71 12.80 -9.77
C ILE A 278 -9.16 13.12 -9.42
N VAL A 279 -9.99 12.08 -9.32
CA VAL A 279 -11.41 12.21 -9.03
C VAL A 279 -11.78 11.25 -7.90
N ALA A 280 -12.51 11.74 -6.90
CA ALA A 280 -13.01 10.94 -5.79
C ALA A 280 -14.52 11.10 -5.64
N THR A 281 -15.27 10.03 -5.85
CA THR A 281 -16.68 9.96 -5.51
C THR A 281 -16.82 9.30 -4.14
N ILE A 282 -17.28 10.08 -3.16
CA ILE A 282 -17.26 9.69 -1.75
C ILE A 282 -18.70 9.53 -1.25
N GLN A 283 -18.95 8.46 -0.52
CA GLN A 283 -20.19 8.22 0.21
C GLN A 283 -19.86 8.03 1.69
N GLY A 284 -20.51 8.81 2.54
CA GLY A 284 -20.29 8.78 3.98
C GLY A 284 -20.92 9.98 4.70
N PRO A 285 -20.70 10.12 6.00
CA PRO A 285 -21.13 11.29 6.74
C PRO A 285 -20.37 12.55 6.28
N LYS A 286 -20.81 13.70 6.76
CA LYS A 286 -20.07 14.97 6.54
C LYS A 286 -18.67 14.86 7.11
N SER A 287 -17.68 15.40 6.41
CA SER A 287 -16.28 15.36 6.81
C SER A 287 -15.68 16.73 7.08
N CYS A 288 -14.48 16.75 7.60
CA CYS A 288 -13.60 17.92 7.54
C CYS A 288 -13.29 18.27 6.08
N TYR A 289 -12.78 19.47 5.86
CA TYR A 289 -12.27 19.91 4.58
C TYR A 289 -11.19 20.99 4.77
N GLY A 290 -10.34 21.15 3.77
CA GLY A 290 -9.33 22.19 3.77
C GLY A 290 -9.80 23.46 3.08
N HIS A 291 -9.38 24.63 3.58
CA HIS A 291 -9.55 25.92 2.94
C HIS A 291 -8.22 26.68 2.88
N LYS A 292 -8.11 27.69 2.03
CA LYS A 292 -6.86 28.41 1.74
C LYS A 292 -5.72 27.45 1.32
N GLY A 293 -6.04 26.49 0.48
CA GLY A 293 -5.07 25.54 -0.04
C GLY A 293 -3.94 26.23 -0.81
N LYS A 294 -2.76 25.66 -0.71
CA LYS A 294 -1.60 26.11 -1.48
C LYS A 294 -1.77 25.66 -2.93
N SER A 295 -1.65 26.59 -3.87
CA SER A 295 -1.65 26.27 -5.31
C SER A 295 -0.37 25.55 -5.74
N THR A 296 0.70 25.65 -4.95
CA THR A 296 1.99 25.02 -5.20
C THR A 296 2.61 24.57 -3.88
N VAL A 297 3.12 23.34 -3.85
CA VAL A 297 3.83 22.78 -2.69
C VAL A 297 5.20 22.27 -3.15
N ASN A 298 6.26 22.65 -2.43
CA ASN A 298 7.63 22.20 -2.69
C ASN A 298 8.14 21.37 -1.49
N VAL A 299 8.58 20.14 -1.77
CA VAL A 299 9.25 19.28 -0.79
C VAL A 299 10.48 18.69 -1.47
N ASP A 300 11.66 18.91 -0.90
CA ASP A 300 12.96 18.41 -1.39
C ASP A 300 13.20 18.69 -2.90
N GLY A 301 12.79 19.88 -3.35
CA GLY A 301 12.94 20.31 -4.74
C GLY A 301 11.98 19.65 -5.73
N THR A 302 11.06 18.84 -5.27
CA THR A 302 9.90 18.39 -6.05
C THR A 302 8.75 19.36 -5.83
N VAL A 303 8.28 19.96 -6.91
CA VAL A 303 7.22 20.96 -6.90
C VAL A 303 5.95 20.34 -7.49
N VAL A 304 4.88 20.34 -6.71
CA VAL A 304 3.54 19.98 -7.15
C VAL A 304 2.71 21.24 -7.30
N THR A 305 2.15 21.46 -8.48
CA THR A 305 1.24 22.58 -8.76
C THR A 305 -0.17 22.06 -8.93
N PHE A 306 -1.12 22.65 -8.22
CA PHE A 306 -2.54 22.29 -8.23
C PHE A 306 -3.33 23.27 -9.08
N GLN A 307 -4.25 22.71 -9.89
CA GLN A 307 -5.08 23.47 -10.81
C GLN A 307 -6.54 23.03 -10.66
N ASN A 308 -7.46 23.92 -10.99
CA ASN A 308 -8.86 23.54 -11.16
C ASN A 308 -8.97 22.64 -12.38
N THR A 309 -9.87 21.68 -12.32
CA THR A 309 -10.08 20.75 -13.42
C THR A 309 -11.33 21.12 -14.23
N ASP A 310 -11.26 20.96 -15.55
CA ASP A 310 -12.41 21.07 -16.44
C ASP A 310 -13.38 19.88 -16.32
N TYR A 311 -12.99 18.82 -15.59
CA TYR A 311 -13.87 17.68 -15.27
C TYR A 311 -15.19 18.13 -14.62
N CYS A 312 -15.16 19.28 -13.97
CA CYS A 312 -16.30 19.91 -13.28
C CYS A 312 -17.01 20.98 -14.11
N SER A 313 -16.74 21.12 -15.41
CA SER A 313 -17.38 22.12 -16.28
C SER A 313 -18.90 21.95 -16.39
N HIS A 314 -19.42 20.72 -16.10
CA HIS A 314 -20.83 20.52 -15.82
C HIS A 314 -21.09 20.69 -14.32
N ARG A 315 -21.40 21.90 -13.87
CA ARG A 315 -21.70 22.32 -12.49
C ARG A 315 -22.58 21.40 -11.65
N LEU A 316 -23.25 20.42 -12.26
CA LEU A 316 -24.14 19.49 -11.59
C LEU A 316 -23.44 18.24 -11.00
N SER A 317 -22.19 17.95 -11.38
CA SER A 317 -21.46 16.76 -10.96
C SER A 317 -20.30 17.02 -10.01
N SER A 318 -19.91 18.29 -9.74
CA SER A 318 -18.81 18.65 -8.87
C SER A 318 -19.25 18.93 -7.44
N ASN A 319 -18.43 18.49 -6.48
CA ASN A 319 -18.59 18.76 -5.06
C ASN A 319 -17.78 19.98 -4.59
N PHE A 320 -17.41 20.89 -5.51
CA PHE A 320 -16.72 22.17 -5.25
C PHE A 320 -15.27 22.06 -4.75
N THR A 321 -14.60 20.91 -4.83
CA THR A 321 -13.16 20.88 -4.65
C THR A 321 -12.48 21.67 -5.77
N ASP A 322 -11.61 22.61 -5.38
CA ASP A 322 -10.80 23.44 -6.26
C ASP A 322 -9.36 23.56 -5.72
N LYS A 323 -8.52 24.40 -6.34
CA LYS A 323 -7.14 24.61 -5.90
C LYS A 323 -7.02 25.24 -4.51
N THR A 324 -8.09 25.85 -3.98
CA THR A 324 -8.10 26.56 -2.69
C THR A 324 -8.88 25.85 -1.60
N ASN A 325 -9.86 25.03 -1.97
CA ASN A 325 -10.72 24.30 -1.02
C ASN A 325 -10.87 22.82 -1.41
N GLY A 326 -11.29 21.97 -0.48
CA GLY A 326 -11.79 20.66 -0.80
C GLY A 326 -11.21 19.49 0.00
N GLN A 327 -11.34 18.30 -0.59
CA GLN A 327 -11.15 17.02 0.08
C GLN A 327 -9.75 16.43 0.01
N PHE A 328 -8.94 16.78 -0.99
CA PHE A 328 -7.59 16.20 -1.14
C PHE A 328 -6.62 16.89 -0.19
N TYR A 329 -6.37 16.28 0.98
CA TYR A 329 -5.47 16.84 2.00
C TYR A 329 -4.00 16.64 1.65
N LYS A 330 -3.61 15.39 1.36
CA LYS A 330 -2.22 15.04 1.03
C LYS A 330 -2.15 14.27 -0.28
N ILE A 331 -1.06 14.48 -0.98
CA ILE A 331 -0.66 13.72 -2.17
C ILE A 331 0.57 12.90 -1.82
N PHE A 332 0.59 11.63 -2.16
CA PHE A 332 1.71 10.72 -1.94
C PHE A 332 2.48 10.52 -3.23
N LEU A 333 3.69 11.06 -3.30
CA LEU A 333 4.58 10.96 -4.46
C LEU A 333 5.92 10.34 -4.07
N ARG A 334 6.57 9.69 -5.02
CA ARG A 334 7.95 9.25 -4.93
C ARG A 334 8.74 9.80 -6.11
N ASN A 335 9.94 10.30 -5.87
CA ASN A 335 10.87 10.64 -6.95
C ASN A 335 11.31 9.36 -7.69
N CYS A 336 11.36 9.42 -9.03
CA CYS A 336 11.88 8.32 -9.86
C CYS A 336 13.40 8.24 -9.80
#